data_46f02604030e30327f1281d35631db5e
#
_entry.id   46f02604030e30327f1281d35631db5e
#
_cell.length_a   1.000
_cell.length_b   1.000
_cell.length_c   1.000
_cell.angle_alpha   90.00
_cell.angle_beta   90.00
_cell.angle_gamma   90.00
#
_symmetry.space_group_name_H-M   'P 1'
#
loop_
_entity.id
_entity.type
_entity.pdbx_description
1 polymer ?
#
loop_
_entity_poly.entity_id
_entity_poly.type
_entity_poly.pdbx_seq_one_letter_code
_entity_poly.pdbx_strand_id
1 'polypeptide(L)'
;MIRALLLLLLLLLPGCSALDVQVGPMAQPAGAVILVIDGLGSSYVYPEHNAYALDGSPLNKAVLFNLTGAGARAVDVRVPVPETSKSHSVLVTGRSEADWDQLGHTIFDLSREEGYLCLAIMARGDSMSILEDMDAVLYLEDNALHGTEPTPGFRPGAPEGLRTLFQEWRDRLAGYSNPEGMAGYAGYNAWALDAAADTVEHLIGKPFIMLVNAGAVDSAGHNLNASGYLQVVEALDEPLGRLVWACRKNNVLLVITADHGMVFPDKEGKGGHSAEKYATRLEALRVPLVIQGPGTEELNLGGGWSEVDIAPTVLALLDISSKTSAEGEVLPVREGGILRVAGAPAGVELWGRGICLANASGDDEYIFRDLEWGEYTLKAGGRSWDVLVDGDDTIDLAGKTAMPVGIRRALGVIMILVINLVGMATILRIWKKED
;
A
#
# COMPACT_ATOMS: atom_id res chain seq x y z
N MET A 1 44.16 29.51 26.85
CA MET A 1 44.49 28.08 26.74
C MET A 1 43.26 27.19 26.57
N ILE A 2 42.25 27.24 27.40
CA ILE A 2 41.07 26.35 27.30
C ILE A 2 40.30 26.48 25.96
N ARG A 3 40.16 27.71 25.40
CA ARG A 3 39.52 27.92 24.09
C ARG A 3 40.30 27.35 22.90
N ALA A 4 41.62 27.31 22.96
CA ALA A 4 42.42 26.71 21.93
C ALA A 4 42.40 25.16 22.00
N LEU A 5 42.24 24.59 23.19
CA LEU A 5 42.10 23.15 23.40
C LEU A 5 40.74 22.63 22.89
N LEU A 6 39.65 23.42 23.06
CA LEU A 6 38.33 23.10 22.51
C LEU A 6 38.29 23.15 20.97
N LEU A 7 39.01 24.08 20.37
CA LEU A 7 39.14 24.13 18.91
C LEU A 7 39.99 22.96 18.34
N LEU A 8 40.98 22.50 19.09
CA LEU A 8 41.78 21.34 18.69
C LEU A 8 41.03 20.02 18.85
N LEU A 9 40.16 19.92 19.87
CA LEU A 9 39.25 18.76 20.02
C LEU A 9 38.20 18.66 18.92
N LEU A 10 37.75 19.79 18.38
CA LEU A 10 36.80 19.83 17.24
C LEU A 10 37.46 19.43 15.89
N LEU A 11 38.80 19.47 15.81
CA LEU A 11 39.55 19.06 14.62
C LEU A 11 39.98 17.57 14.68
N LEU A 12 39.81 16.91 15.82
CA LEU A 12 40.11 15.50 16.06
C LEU A 12 38.85 14.59 16.05
N LEU A 13 37.77 15.03 15.39
CA LEU A 13 36.63 14.12 15.13
C LEU A 13 37.14 13.03 14.17
N PRO A 14 36.95 11.74 14.54
CA PRO A 14 37.42 10.63 13.72
C PRO A 14 36.82 10.73 12.33
N GLY A 15 37.67 10.50 11.33
CA GLY A 15 37.23 10.35 9.95
C GLY A 15 36.09 9.30 9.89
N CYS A 16 35.13 9.53 9.02
CA CYS A 16 34.03 8.62 8.76
C CYS A 16 34.48 7.17 8.80
N SER A 17 34.12 6.44 9.85
CA SER A 17 33.98 5.01 9.75
C SER A 17 32.66 4.80 9.05
N ALA A 18 32.69 4.58 7.74
CA ALA A 18 31.52 4.09 7.00
C ALA A 18 31.12 2.77 7.66
N LEU A 19 29.98 2.74 8.34
CA LEU A 19 29.27 1.49 8.49
C LEU A 19 28.91 1.08 7.06
N ASP A 20 29.43 -0.08 6.64
CA ASP A 20 29.11 -0.69 5.37
C ASP A 20 27.64 -1.13 5.43
N VAL A 21 26.72 -0.18 5.24
CA VAL A 21 25.33 -0.48 5.01
C VAL A 21 25.31 -1.08 3.62
N GLN A 22 25.16 -2.39 3.54
CA GLN A 22 25.00 -3.06 2.26
C GLN A 22 23.81 -2.43 1.55
N VAL A 23 24.09 -1.56 0.60
CA VAL A 23 23.10 -1.12 -0.40
C VAL A 23 22.87 -2.34 -1.30
N GLY A 24 22.09 -3.28 -0.81
CA GLY A 24 21.60 -4.40 -1.61
C GLY A 24 20.42 -3.89 -2.41
N PRO A 25 20.25 -4.35 -3.67
CA PRO A 25 18.96 -4.18 -4.33
C PRO A 25 17.92 -4.79 -3.38
N MET A 26 16.85 -4.06 -3.07
CA MET A 26 15.67 -4.64 -2.45
C MET A 26 15.26 -5.82 -3.32
N ALA A 27 14.85 -6.91 -2.71
CA ALA A 27 14.07 -7.89 -3.42
C ALA A 27 12.79 -7.17 -3.87
N GLN A 28 12.83 -6.58 -5.07
CA GLN A 28 11.63 -5.97 -5.65
C GLN A 28 10.61 -7.08 -5.83
N PRO A 29 9.34 -6.83 -5.52
CA PRO A 29 8.30 -7.77 -5.86
C PRO A 29 8.34 -8.09 -7.35
N ALA A 30 8.20 -9.36 -7.70
CA ALA A 30 8.09 -9.78 -9.11
C ALA A 30 6.78 -9.31 -9.74
N GLY A 31 5.83 -8.86 -8.92
CA GLY A 31 4.53 -8.32 -9.29
C GLY A 31 3.71 -8.04 -8.05
N ALA A 32 2.45 -7.62 -8.24
CA ALA A 32 1.50 -7.40 -7.16
C ALA A 32 0.14 -8.02 -7.46
N VAL A 33 -0.50 -8.54 -6.41
CA VAL A 33 -1.91 -8.91 -6.39
C VAL A 33 -2.63 -8.02 -5.37
N ILE A 34 -3.70 -7.38 -5.79
CA ILE A 34 -4.63 -6.66 -4.93
C ILE A 34 -5.91 -7.48 -4.88
N LEU A 35 -6.13 -8.13 -3.74
CA LEU A 35 -7.34 -8.90 -3.48
C LEU A 35 -8.33 -8.01 -2.72
N VAL A 36 -9.46 -7.76 -3.35
CA VAL A 36 -10.63 -7.14 -2.74
C VAL A 36 -11.61 -8.24 -2.34
N ILE A 37 -11.96 -8.32 -1.07
CA ILE A 37 -13.02 -9.21 -0.57
C ILE A 37 -14.26 -8.34 -0.40
N ASP A 38 -15.04 -8.23 -1.46
CA ASP A 38 -16.19 -7.34 -1.60
C ASP A 38 -17.19 -7.51 -0.45
N GLY A 39 -17.49 -6.42 0.24
CA GLY A 39 -18.41 -6.40 1.36
C GLY A 39 -17.87 -6.96 2.68
N LEU A 40 -16.52 -7.13 2.83
CA LEU A 40 -15.94 -7.65 4.07
C LEU A 40 -15.58 -6.53 5.06
N GLY A 41 -16.38 -6.33 6.09
CA GLY A 41 -16.05 -5.43 7.20
C GLY A 41 -15.02 -6.02 8.16
N SER A 42 -14.03 -5.22 8.59
CA SER A 42 -12.99 -5.65 9.55
C SER A 42 -13.58 -6.08 10.90
N SER A 43 -14.76 -5.58 11.26
CA SER A 43 -15.48 -5.96 12.48
C SER A 43 -15.85 -7.44 12.53
N TYR A 44 -15.91 -8.11 11.39
CA TYR A 44 -16.25 -9.53 11.29
C TYR A 44 -15.04 -10.46 11.36
N VAL A 45 -13.82 -9.95 11.20
CA VAL A 45 -12.60 -10.78 11.13
C VAL A 45 -11.55 -10.39 12.16
N TYR A 46 -11.44 -9.12 12.54
CA TYR A 46 -10.43 -8.67 13.49
C TYR A 46 -10.90 -8.77 14.93
N PRO A 47 -10.08 -9.33 15.85
CA PRO A 47 -10.43 -9.45 17.27
C PRO A 47 -10.61 -8.11 17.99
N GLU A 48 -9.95 -7.06 17.50
CA GLU A 48 -9.96 -5.72 18.07
C GLU A 48 -11.33 -5.01 17.91
N HIS A 49 -12.15 -5.42 16.97
CA HIS A 49 -13.46 -4.82 16.69
C HIS A 49 -14.60 -5.77 17.02
N ASN A 50 -15.76 -5.22 17.36
CA ASN A 50 -16.99 -5.98 17.50
C ASN A 50 -17.99 -5.55 16.43
N ALA A 51 -18.68 -6.51 15.82
CA ALA A 51 -19.76 -6.27 14.89
C ALA A 51 -21.09 -6.25 15.62
N TYR A 52 -21.94 -5.27 15.32
CA TYR A 52 -23.29 -5.14 15.84
C TYR A 52 -24.28 -4.95 14.70
N ALA A 53 -25.44 -5.58 14.84
CA ALA A 53 -26.58 -5.28 13.99
C ALA A 53 -27.20 -3.92 14.37
N LEU A 54 -28.09 -3.37 13.53
CA LEU A 54 -28.76 -2.09 13.80
C LEU A 54 -29.65 -2.12 15.07
N ASP A 55 -30.20 -3.29 15.40
CA ASP A 55 -30.97 -3.48 16.63
C ASP A 55 -30.11 -3.54 17.91
N GLY A 56 -28.77 -3.44 17.76
CA GLY A 56 -27.79 -3.50 18.84
C GLY A 56 -27.39 -4.93 19.23
N SER A 57 -27.90 -5.96 18.57
CA SER A 57 -27.48 -7.34 18.86
C SER A 57 -26.04 -7.60 18.39
N PRO A 58 -25.20 -8.25 19.22
CA PRO A 58 -23.84 -8.60 18.81
C PRO A 58 -23.88 -9.70 17.74
N LEU A 59 -23.01 -9.56 16.74
CA LEU A 59 -22.82 -10.55 15.69
C LEU A 59 -21.53 -11.35 15.95
N ASN A 60 -21.48 -12.56 15.42
CA ASN A 60 -20.31 -13.41 15.49
C ASN A 60 -19.20 -12.91 14.55
N LYS A 61 -18.02 -13.54 14.65
CA LYS A 61 -16.89 -13.31 13.78
C LYS A 61 -16.57 -14.56 12.98
N ALA A 62 -16.07 -14.37 11.78
CA ALA A 62 -15.45 -15.40 10.98
C ALA A 62 -13.97 -15.58 11.39
N VAL A 63 -13.45 -16.78 11.23
CA VAL A 63 -12.04 -17.09 11.48
C VAL A 63 -11.35 -17.31 10.14
N LEU A 64 -10.43 -16.40 9.80
CA LEU A 64 -9.59 -16.47 8.60
C LEU A 64 -8.12 -16.52 9.03
N PHE A 65 -7.55 -17.71 9.12
CA PHE A 65 -6.15 -17.91 9.54
C PHE A 65 -5.16 -17.31 8.52
N ASN A 66 -5.47 -17.42 7.24
CA ASN A 66 -4.62 -16.94 6.16
C ASN A 66 -4.70 -15.42 5.95
N LEU A 67 -5.72 -14.75 6.47
CA LEU A 67 -5.81 -13.29 6.45
C LEU A 67 -4.85 -12.64 7.47
N THR A 68 -4.69 -13.24 8.64
CA THR A 68 -4.01 -12.62 9.79
C THR A 68 -2.60 -13.15 10.03
N GLY A 69 -2.14 -14.09 9.24
CA GLY A 69 -0.97 -14.93 9.56
C GLY A 69 0.39 -14.35 9.21
N ALA A 70 0.53 -13.26 8.45
CA ALA A 70 1.82 -12.67 8.12
C ALA A 70 1.68 -11.36 7.32
N GLY A 71 2.57 -10.41 7.56
CA GLY A 71 2.65 -9.12 6.88
C GLY A 71 2.21 -7.95 7.75
N ALA A 72 2.26 -6.75 7.19
CA ALA A 72 1.78 -5.54 7.83
C ALA A 72 0.25 -5.52 7.85
N ARG A 73 -0.35 -5.38 9.02
CA ARG A 73 -1.78 -5.37 9.22
C ARG A 73 -2.25 -4.02 9.76
N ALA A 74 -3.16 -3.35 9.07
CA ALA A 74 -3.84 -2.17 9.58
C ALA A 74 -5.20 -2.55 10.18
N VAL A 75 -5.44 -2.08 11.40
CA VAL A 75 -6.64 -2.45 12.19
C VAL A 75 -7.82 -1.53 11.90
N ASP A 76 -7.57 -0.24 11.65
CA ASP A 76 -8.60 0.76 11.35
C ASP A 76 -8.32 1.42 10.00
N VAL A 77 -8.82 0.81 8.93
CA VAL A 77 -8.81 1.37 7.58
C VAL A 77 -10.23 1.71 7.19
N ARG A 78 -10.45 2.91 6.68
CA ARG A 78 -11.80 3.38 6.31
C ARG A 78 -11.91 3.68 4.84
N VAL A 79 -13.02 3.25 4.28
CA VAL A 79 -13.42 3.64 2.94
C VAL A 79 -14.15 4.98 2.99
N PRO A 80 -13.91 5.90 2.03
CA PRO A 80 -14.63 7.17 1.98
C PRO A 80 -16.13 7.02 1.77
N VAL A 81 -16.52 6.04 0.94
CA VAL A 81 -17.92 5.74 0.61
C VAL A 81 -18.09 4.23 0.51
N PRO A 82 -19.05 3.61 1.23
CA PRO A 82 -19.29 2.17 1.18
C PRO A 82 -20.18 1.80 -0.02
N GLU A 83 -19.64 1.98 -1.23
CA GLU A 83 -20.29 1.70 -2.51
C GLU A 83 -19.26 1.09 -3.46
N THR A 84 -19.50 -0.11 -3.95
CA THR A 84 -18.55 -0.96 -4.69
C THR A 84 -17.80 -0.21 -5.79
N SER A 85 -18.50 0.40 -6.75
CA SER A 85 -17.86 1.06 -7.90
C SER A 85 -17.01 2.28 -7.51
N LYS A 86 -17.46 3.04 -6.51
CA LYS A 86 -16.71 4.21 -6.01
C LYS A 86 -15.49 3.79 -5.22
N SER A 87 -15.63 2.83 -4.33
CA SER A 87 -14.53 2.33 -3.52
C SER A 87 -13.46 1.67 -4.39
N HIS A 88 -13.82 0.84 -5.38
CA HIS A 88 -12.84 0.34 -6.34
C HIS A 88 -12.11 1.47 -7.08
N SER A 89 -12.80 2.57 -7.41
CA SER A 89 -12.18 3.74 -8.03
C SER A 89 -11.20 4.43 -7.09
N VAL A 90 -11.54 4.58 -5.81
CA VAL A 90 -10.66 5.10 -4.75
C VAL A 90 -9.42 4.22 -4.60
N LEU A 91 -9.61 2.92 -4.51
CA LEU A 91 -8.55 1.93 -4.31
C LEU A 91 -7.47 1.98 -5.41
N VAL A 92 -7.88 2.17 -6.67
CA VAL A 92 -6.94 2.15 -7.80
C VAL A 92 -6.36 3.51 -8.17
N THR A 93 -6.94 4.61 -7.65
CA THR A 93 -6.47 5.99 -7.91
C THR A 93 -5.82 6.63 -6.69
N GLY A 94 -6.13 6.20 -5.47
CA GLY A 94 -5.75 6.86 -4.23
C GLY A 94 -6.44 8.22 -4.03
N ARG A 95 -7.62 8.45 -4.63
CA ARG A 95 -8.36 9.71 -4.55
C ARG A 95 -9.75 9.48 -3.97
N SER A 96 -10.09 10.21 -2.92
CA SER A 96 -11.35 10.04 -2.17
C SER A 96 -12.62 10.36 -2.98
N GLU A 97 -12.51 11.24 -3.98
CA GLU A 97 -13.61 11.64 -4.88
C GLU A 97 -13.49 11.00 -6.27
N ALA A 98 -12.78 9.88 -6.40
CA ALA A 98 -12.71 9.17 -7.67
C ALA A 98 -14.08 8.64 -8.06
N ASP A 99 -14.45 8.82 -9.32
CA ASP A 99 -15.70 8.27 -9.87
C ASP A 99 -15.38 7.29 -10.99
N TRP A 100 -16.19 6.24 -11.09
CA TRP A 100 -15.97 5.11 -12.00
C TRP A 100 -15.94 5.49 -13.48
N ASP A 101 -16.53 6.62 -13.86
CA ASP A 101 -16.57 7.14 -15.24
C ASP A 101 -15.47 8.16 -15.54
N GLN A 102 -14.69 8.60 -14.54
CA GLN A 102 -13.61 9.59 -14.65
C GLN A 102 -12.41 9.24 -13.75
N LEU A 103 -11.85 8.05 -13.93
CA LEU A 103 -10.76 7.56 -13.07
C LEU A 103 -9.49 8.43 -13.17
N GLY A 104 -9.19 9.00 -14.32
CA GLY A 104 -7.90 9.63 -14.58
C GLY A 104 -6.80 8.57 -14.61
N HIS A 105 -5.61 8.89 -14.10
CA HIS A 105 -4.52 7.92 -14.01
C HIS A 105 -4.73 6.98 -12.82
N THR A 106 -4.74 5.70 -13.12
CA THR A 106 -4.80 4.60 -12.15
C THR A 106 -3.42 4.02 -11.87
N ILE A 107 -3.31 3.19 -10.84
CA ILE A 107 -2.07 2.40 -10.60
C ILE A 107 -1.75 1.50 -11.79
N PHE A 108 -2.73 1.09 -12.58
CA PHE A 108 -2.52 0.25 -13.77
C PHE A 108 -1.88 1.03 -14.92
N ASP A 109 -2.28 2.30 -15.14
CA ASP A 109 -1.63 3.14 -16.13
C ASP A 109 -0.16 3.33 -15.82
N LEU A 110 0.13 3.71 -14.56
CA LEU A 110 1.50 3.94 -14.10
C LEU A 110 2.34 2.66 -14.14
N SER A 111 1.76 1.53 -13.73
CA SER A 111 2.46 0.23 -13.80
C SER A 111 2.74 -0.20 -15.24
N ARG A 112 1.81 0.08 -16.16
CA ARG A 112 2.01 -0.23 -17.58
C ARG A 112 3.12 0.61 -18.22
N GLU A 113 3.25 1.88 -17.83
CA GLU A 113 4.36 2.74 -18.28
C GLU A 113 5.72 2.15 -17.89
N GLU A 114 5.79 1.44 -16.75
CA GLU A 114 6.98 0.72 -16.27
C GLU A 114 7.07 -0.74 -16.79
N GLY A 115 6.20 -1.13 -17.72
CA GLY A 115 6.26 -2.44 -18.41
C GLY A 115 5.58 -3.59 -17.68
N TYR A 116 4.75 -3.31 -16.67
CA TYR A 116 3.95 -4.33 -15.99
C TYR A 116 2.74 -4.75 -16.84
N LEU A 117 2.40 -6.04 -16.80
CA LEU A 117 1.11 -6.52 -17.30
C LEU A 117 0.01 -6.20 -16.29
N CYS A 118 -1.08 -5.59 -16.77
CA CYS A 118 -2.24 -5.25 -15.94
C CYS A 118 -3.34 -6.28 -16.14
N LEU A 119 -3.78 -6.91 -15.06
CA LEU A 119 -4.69 -8.05 -15.10
C LEU A 119 -5.86 -7.87 -14.14
N ALA A 120 -7.03 -8.46 -14.45
CA ALA A 120 -8.14 -8.52 -13.50
C ALA A 120 -8.90 -9.84 -13.57
N ILE A 121 -9.38 -10.29 -12.39
CA ILE A 121 -10.33 -11.38 -12.21
C ILE A 121 -11.43 -10.83 -11.32
N MET A 122 -12.58 -10.44 -11.91
CA MET A 122 -13.63 -9.73 -11.19
C MET A 122 -14.98 -9.78 -11.90
N ALA A 123 -16.05 -9.34 -11.24
CA ALA A 123 -17.31 -9.09 -11.90
C ALA A 123 -17.31 -7.72 -12.61
N ARG A 124 -17.99 -7.63 -13.74
CA ARG A 124 -18.03 -6.42 -14.56
C ARG A 124 -18.76 -5.27 -13.88
N GLY A 125 -19.77 -5.58 -13.07
CA GLY A 125 -20.52 -4.59 -12.32
C GLY A 125 -19.70 -3.85 -11.26
N ASP A 126 -18.55 -4.39 -10.85
CA ASP A 126 -17.72 -3.81 -9.82
C ASP A 126 -17.00 -2.54 -10.30
N SER A 127 -16.43 -2.57 -11.51
CA SER A 127 -15.91 -1.35 -12.16
C SER A 127 -15.57 -1.60 -13.63
N MET A 128 -16.42 -1.16 -14.53
CA MET A 128 -16.19 -1.29 -15.98
C MET A 128 -14.96 -0.50 -16.46
N SER A 129 -14.77 0.70 -15.96
CA SER A 129 -13.66 1.56 -16.38
C SER A 129 -12.30 0.96 -16.02
N ILE A 130 -12.19 0.25 -14.89
CA ILE A 130 -10.97 -0.47 -14.52
C ILE A 130 -10.69 -1.60 -15.50
N LEU A 131 -11.71 -2.35 -15.94
CA LEU A 131 -11.54 -3.45 -16.88
C LEU A 131 -10.99 -3.00 -18.24
N GLU A 132 -11.30 -1.79 -18.67
CA GLU A 132 -10.79 -1.22 -19.92
C GLU A 132 -9.28 -0.94 -19.87
N ASP A 133 -8.72 -0.76 -18.68
CA ASP A 133 -7.28 -0.56 -18.47
C ASP A 133 -6.47 -1.85 -18.48
N MET A 134 -7.08 -3.03 -18.49
CA MET A 134 -6.39 -4.30 -18.35
C MET A 134 -5.85 -4.85 -19.67
N ASP A 135 -4.69 -5.49 -19.61
CA ASP A 135 -4.13 -6.27 -20.73
C ASP A 135 -4.84 -7.62 -20.89
N ALA A 136 -5.27 -8.19 -19.77
CA ALA A 136 -6.13 -9.38 -19.78
C ALA A 136 -7.08 -9.35 -18.59
N VAL A 137 -8.33 -9.76 -18.85
CA VAL A 137 -9.38 -9.86 -17.83
C VAL A 137 -10.09 -11.21 -17.93
N LEU A 138 -10.50 -11.71 -16.80
CA LEU A 138 -11.43 -12.82 -16.67
C LEU A 138 -12.59 -12.32 -15.80
N TYR A 139 -13.75 -12.05 -16.42
CA TYR A 139 -14.84 -11.39 -15.73
C TYR A 139 -16.19 -12.09 -15.90
N LEU A 140 -17.06 -11.96 -14.91
CA LEU A 140 -18.48 -12.24 -15.00
C LEU A 140 -19.26 -10.96 -15.31
N GLU A 141 -20.38 -11.07 -16.03
CA GLU A 141 -21.24 -9.92 -16.33
C GLU A 141 -21.90 -9.34 -15.07
N ASP A 142 -22.20 -10.19 -14.11
CA ASP A 142 -22.71 -9.79 -12.79
C ASP A 142 -22.28 -10.76 -11.68
N ASN A 143 -22.44 -10.32 -10.41
CA ASN A 143 -22.19 -11.14 -9.22
C ASN A 143 -23.32 -12.14 -8.93
N ALA A 144 -24.35 -12.23 -9.78
CA ALA A 144 -25.52 -13.03 -9.50
C ALA A 144 -25.32 -14.53 -9.64
N LEU A 145 -24.19 -15.00 -10.14
CA LEU A 145 -23.75 -16.40 -10.23
C LEU A 145 -24.68 -17.35 -11.02
N HIS A 146 -25.81 -16.84 -11.50
CA HIS A 146 -26.84 -17.65 -12.12
C HIS A 146 -26.75 -17.54 -13.63
N GLY A 147 -26.16 -18.54 -14.26
CA GLY A 147 -26.24 -18.74 -15.71
C GLY A 147 -25.33 -17.85 -16.55
N THR A 148 -24.43 -17.10 -15.96
CA THR A 148 -23.39 -16.34 -16.68
C THR A 148 -22.09 -17.14 -16.75
N GLU A 149 -21.53 -17.23 -17.96
CA GLU A 149 -20.19 -17.79 -18.16
C GLU A 149 -19.15 -16.68 -18.03
N PRO A 150 -17.99 -16.95 -17.41
CA PRO A 150 -16.90 -16.00 -17.37
C PRO A 150 -16.43 -15.66 -18.79
N THR A 151 -16.14 -14.40 -19.03
CA THR A 151 -15.68 -13.92 -20.33
C THR A 151 -14.20 -13.52 -20.23
N PRO A 152 -13.28 -14.20 -20.93
CA PRO A 152 -11.93 -13.72 -21.07
C PRO A 152 -11.84 -12.57 -22.07
N GLY A 153 -11.29 -11.43 -21.63
CA GLY A 153 -11.00 -10.28 -22.49
C GLY A 153 -9.49 -10.06 -22.60
N PHE A 154 -9.02 -9.61 -23.77
CA PHE A 154 -7.59 -9.41 -24.00
C PHE A 154 -7.33 -8.18 -24.86
N ARG A 155 -6.39 -7.36 -24.44
CA ARG A 155 -5.83 -6.29 -25.24
C ARG A 155 -4.93 -6.86 -26.36
N PRO A 156 -4.78 -6.20 -27.50
CA PRO A 156 -3.80 -6.60 -28.51
C PRO A 156 -2.39 -6.68 -27.91
N GLY A 157 -1.71 -7.81 -28.12
CA GLY A 157 -0.36 -8.05 -27.57
C GLY A 157 -0.33 -8.82 -26.23
N ALA A 158 -1.46 -9.13 -25.62
CA ALA A 158 -1.51 -10.00 -24.45
C ALA A 158 -0.84 -11.36 -24.72
N PRO A 159 -0.04 -11.91 -23.77
CA PRO A 159 0.68 -13.17 -23.95
C PRO A 159 -0.25 -14.34 -24.25
N GLU A 160 0.12 -15.19 -25.24
CA GLU A 160 -0.70 -16.34 -25.66
C GLU A 160 -0.93 -17.35 -24.52
N GLY A 161 0.09 -17.59 -23.68
CA GLY A 161 -0.06 -18.48 -22.53
C GLY A 161 -1.11 -17.97 -21.53
N LEU A 162 -1.23 -16.65 -21.35
CA LEU A 162 -2.25 -16.07 -20.51
C LEU A 162 -3.64 -16.19 -21.12
N ARG A 163 -3.75 -16.09 -22.46
CA ARG A 163 -5.00 -16.34 -23.18
C ARG A 163 -5.50 -17.77 -22.95
N THR A 164 -4.60 -18.74 -23.11
CA THR A 164 -4.91 -20.15 -22.85
C THR A 164 -5.36 -20.38 -21.41
N LEU A 165 -4.61 -19.84 -20.45
CA LEU A 165 -4.93 -19.98 -19.02
C LEU A 165 -6.31 -19.42 -18.67
N PHE A 166 -6.65 -18.21 -19.13
CA PHE A 166 -7.95 -17.61 -18.84
C PHE A 166 -9.12 -18.33 -19.53
N GLN A 167 -8.90 -18.89 -20.72
CA GLN A 167 -9.89 -19.77 -21.37
C GLN A 167 -10.11 -21.06 -20.58
N GLU A 168 -9.05 -21.68 -20.07
CA GLU A 168 -9.17 -22.86 -19.21
C GLU A 168 -9.93 -22.53 -17.91
N TRP A 169 -9.63 -21.38 -17.27
CA TRP A 169 -10.32 -20.97 -16.05
C TRP A 169 -11.78 -20.61 -16.30
N ARG A 170 -12.11 -20.04 -17.47
CA ARG A 170 -13.52 -19.89 -17.88
C ARG A 170 -14.27 -21.25 -17.81
N ASP A 171 -13.69 -22.27 -18.40
CA ASP A 171 -14.33 -23.58 -18.49
C ASP A 171 -14.40 -24.32 -17.14
N ARG A 172 -13.50 -23.98 -16.21
CA ARG A 172 -13.45 -24.57 -14.86
C ARG A 172 -14.52 -24.05 -13.91
N LEU A 173 -15.16 -22.90 -14.16
CA LEU A 173 -16.17 -22.34 -13.23
C LEU A 173 -17.29 -23.33 -12.93
N ALA A 174 -17.73 -24.12 -13.92
CA ALA A 174 -18.78 -25.12 -13.74
C ALA A 174 -18.46 -26.18 -12.65
N GLY A 175 -17.16 -26.41 -12.35
CA GLY A 175 -16.73 -27.29 -11.28
C GLY A 175 -16.76 -26.68 -9.89
N TYR A 176 -16.83 -25.35 -9.80
CA TYR A 176 -16.88 -24.58 -8.54
C TYR A 176 -18.29 -24.11 -8.20
N SER A 177 -19.09 -23.78 -9.21
CA SER A 177 -20.40 -23.19 -9.02
C SER A 177 -21.44 -24.25 -8.67
N ASN A 178 -21.91 -24.21 -7.43
CA ASN A 178 -23.20 -24.78 -7.10
C ASN A 178 -24.21 -23.62 -7.17
N PRO A 179 -25.23 -23.67 -8.04
CA PRO A 179 -26.04 -22.47 -8.38
C PRO A 179 -26.92 -21.96 -7.23
N GLU A 180 -26.96 -22.61 -6.07
CA GLU A 180 -27.87 -22.21 -5.00
C GLU A 180 -27.16 -21.91 -3.68
N GLY A 181 -27.48 -20.75 -3.10
CA GLY A 181 -27.16 -20.36 -1.73
C GLY A 181 -25.67 -20.26 -1.41
N MET A 182 -25.34 -20.52 -0.17
CA MET A 182 -24.04 -20.34 0.43
C MET A 182 -22.91 -21.07 -0.32
N ALA A 183 -23.15 -22.31 -0.76
CA ALA A 183 -22.16 -23.11 -1.49
C ALA A 183 -21.80 -22.49 -2.86
N GLY A 184 -22.77 -21.84 -3.54
CA GLY A 184 -22.52 -21.13 -4.79
C GLY A 184 -21.64 -19.90 -4.59
N TYR A 185 -21.89 -19.10 -3.55
CA TYR A 185 -21.06 -17.94 -3.22
C TYR A 185 -19.64 -18.35 -2.84
N ALA A 186 -19.50 -19.37 -1.98
CA ALA A 186 -18.19 -19.91 -1.60
C ALA A 186 -17.43 -20.47 -2.82
N GLY A 187 -18.12 -21.21 -3.70
CA GLY A 187 -17.53 -21.77 -4.91
C GLY A 187 -17.03 -20.71 -5.88
N TYR A 188 -17.81 -19.64 -6.12
CA TYR A 188 -17.37 -18.54 -6.96
C TYR A 188 -16.10 -17.86 -6.43
N ASN A 189 -16.07 -17.52 -5.14
CA ASN A 189 -14.91 -16.91 -4.53
C ASN A 189 -13.68 -17.85 -4.61
N ALA A 190 -13.86 -19.15 -4.38
CA ALA A 190 -12.79 -20.14 -4.51
C ALA A 190 -12.25 -20.20 -5.94
N TRP A 191 -13.13 -20.17 -6.94
CA TRP A 191 -12.72 -20.13 -8.36
C TRP A 191 -11.89 -18.90 -8.67
N ALA A 192 -12.31 -17.71 -8.23
CA ALA A 192 -11.56 -16.48 -8.49
C ALA A 192 -10.17 -16.49 -7.84
N LEU A 193 -10.07 -16.94 -6.58
CA LEU A 193 -8.81 -17.03 -5.86
C LEU A 193 -7.86 -18.11 -6.43
N ASP A 194 -8.40 -19.26 -6.87
CA ASP A 194 -7.61 -20.31 -7.50
C ASP A 194 -7.12 -19.91 -8.89
N ALA A 195 -7.96 -19.20 -9.67
CA ALA A 195 -7.53 -18.61 -10.93
C ALA A 195 -6.42 -17.57 -10.75
N ALA A 196 -6.52 -16.76 -9.69
CA ALA A 196 -5.49 -15.80 -9.34
C ALA A 196 -4.17 -16.51 -8.95
N ALA A 197 -4.22 -17.55 -8.13
CA ALA A 197 -3.05 -18.32 -7.73
C ALA A 197 -2.34 -18.97 -8.93
N ASP A 198 -3.09 -19.61 -9.84
CA ASP A 198 -2.53 -20.18 -11.06
C ASP A 198 -1.95 -19.09 -11.99
N THR A 199 -2.58 -17.89 -12.02
CA THR A 199 -2.06 -16.76 -12.80
C THR A 199 -0.72 -16.27 -12.27
N VAL A 200 -0.57 -16.15 -10.96
CA VAL A 200 0.71 -15.82 -10.30
C VAL A 200 1.79 -16.84 -10.68
N GLU A 201 1.48 -18.14 -10.63
CA GLU A 201 2.44 -19.19 -11.02
C GLU A 201 2.78 -19.17 -12.51
N HIS A 202 1.83 -18.81 -13.38
CA HIS A 202 2.05 -18.72 -14.83
C HIS A 202 2.96 -17.54 -15.21
N LEU A 203 2.94 -16.44 -14.44
CA LEU A 203 3.66 -15.20 -14.74
C LEU A 203 5.05 -15.11 -14.11
N ILE A 204 5.63 -16.21 -13.65
CA ILE A 204 6.98 -16.23 -13.07
C ILE A 204 7.98 -15.51 -13.99
N GLY A 205 8.68 -14.51 -13.44
CA GLY A 205 9.68 -13.73 -14.15
C GLY A 205 9.13 -12.65 -15.10
N LYS A 206 7.83 -12.36 -15.05
CA LYS A 206 7.21 -11.23 -15.76
C LYS A 206 6.62 -10.27 -14.74
N PRO A 207 6.91 -8.97 -14.82
CA PRO A 207 6.27 -7.99 -13.93
C PRO A 207 4.78 -7.89 -14.26
N PHE A 208 3.95 -7.90 -13.21
CA PHE A 208 2.50 -7.77 -13.36
C PHE A 208 1.86 -7.11 -12.14
N ILE A 209 0.71 -6.51 -12.35
CA ILE A 209 -0.22 -6.08 -11.30
C ILE A 209 -1.60 -6.66 -11.61
N MET A 210 -2.21 -7.32 -10.63
CA MET A 210 -3.47 -8.02 -10.80
C MET A 210 -4.48 -7.59 -9.73
N LEU A 211 -5.67 -7.17 -10.17
CA LEU A 211 -6.82 -6.94 -9.31
C LEU A 211 -7.68 -8.19 -9.29
N VAL A 212 -8.01 -8.67 -8.10
CA VAL A 212 -8.91 -9.81 -7.89
C VAL A 212 -10.05 -9.38 -6.99
N ASN A 213 -11.31 -9.59 -7.43
CA ASN A 213 -12.47 -9.33 -6.58
C ASN A 213 -13.19 -10.64 -6.20
N ALA A 214 -13.24 -10.92 -4.89
CA ALA A 214 -14.06 -11.99 -4.32
C ALA A 214 -15.49 -11.45 -4.07
N GLY A 215 -16.21 -11.11 -5.15
CA GLY A 215 -17.48 -10.38 -5.14
C GLY A 215 -18.67 -11.12 -4.50
N ALA A 216 -18.58 -12.44 -4.36
CA ALA A 216 -19.70 -13.20 -3.82
C ALA A 216 -19.86 -13.10 -2.29
N VAL A 217 -18.94 -12.44 -1.57
CA VAL A 217 -19.13 -12.14 -0.14
C VAL A 217 -20.19 -11.05 0.02
N ASP A 218 -20.15 -9.99 -0.78
CA ASP A 218 -21.19 -8.96 -0.81
C ASP A 218 -22.56 -9.55 -1.19
N SER A 219 -22.60 -10.36 -2.26
CA SER A 219 -23.82 -11.07 -2.67
C SER A 219 -24.39 -11.95 -1.55
N ALA A 220 -23.55 -12.61 -0.76
CA ALA A 220 -23.98 -13.37 0.41
C ALA A 220 -24.56 -12.45 1.50
N GLY A 221 -23.97 -11.29 1.75
CA GLY A 221 -24.47 -10.29 2.68
C GLY A 221 -25.87 -9.78 2.31
N HIS A 222 -26.10 -9.52 1.02
CA HIS A 222 -27.40 -9.08 0.50
C HIS A 222 -28.47 -10.15 0.43
N ASN A 223 -28.09 -11.43 0.39
CA ASN A 223 -29.04 -12.50 0.13
C ASN A 223 -29.22 -13.49 1.30
N LEU A 224 -28.25 -13.56 2.21
CA LEU A 224 -28.28 -14.41 3.41
C LEU A 224 -28.44 -13.56 4.67
N ASN A 225 -28.65 -14.22 5.81
CA ASN A 225 -28.54 -13.57 7.11
C ASN A 225 -27.05 -13.48 7.57
N ALA A 226 -26.79 -12.83 8.70
CA ALA A 226 -25.45 -12.63 9.22
C ALA A 226 -24.66 -13.95 9.39
N SER A 227 -25.31 -15.05 9.82
CA SER A 227 -24.66 -16.34 9.97
C SER A 227 -24.25 -16.94 8.62
N GLY A 228 -25.12 -16.87 7.63
CA GLY A 228 -24.82 -17.36 6.27
C GLY A 228 -23.71 -16.56 5.59
N TYR A 229 -23.70 -15.24 5.75
CA TYR A 229 -22.62 -14.37 5.30
C TYR A 229 -21.28 -14.77 5.92
N LEU A 230 -21.21 -14.95 7.25
CA LEU A 230 -19.98 -15.34 7.93
C LEU A 230 -19.46 -16.71 7.47
N GLN A 231 -20.34 -17.66 7.17
CA GLN A 231 -19.92 -18.97 6.64
C GLN A 231 -19.30 -18.85 5.24
N VAL A 232 -19.81 -17.93 4.39
CA VAL A 232 -19.18 -17.64 3.09
C VAL A 232 -17.80 -16.98 3.29
N VAL A 233 -17.67 -16.07 4.27
CA VAL A 233 -16.39 -15.47 4.63
C VAL A 233 -15.41 -16.55 5.11
N GLU A 234 -15.80 -17.44 6.02
CA GLU A 234 -14.95 -18.54 6.52
C GLU A 234 -14.51 -19.48 5.41
N ALA A 235 -15.37 -19.71 4.41
CA ALA A 235 -15.04 -20.55 3.26
C ALA A 235 -13.91 -19.99 2.36
N LEU A 236 -13.56 -18.71 2.51
CA LEU A 236 -12.43 -18.11 1.81
C LEU A 236 -11.06 -18.62 2.32
N ASP A 237 -10.97 -19.14 3.56
CA ASP A 237 -9.67 -19.34 4.21
C ASP A 237 -8.78 -20.32 3.43
N GLU A 238 -9.32 -21.42 2.92
CA GLU A 238 -8.55 -22.41 2.16
C GLU A 238 -8.07 -21.86 0.79
N PRO A 239 -8.92 -21.30 -0.09
CA PRO A 239 -8.45 -20.73 -1.36
C PRO A 239 -7.53 -19.52 -1.14
N LEU A 240 -7.77 -18.69 -0.11
CA LEU A 240 -6.88 -17.62 0.27
C LEU A 240 -5.48 -18.15 0.64
N GLY A 241 -5.40 -19.25 1.37
CA GLY A 241 -4.13 -19.89 1.70
C GLY A 241 -3.34 -20.33 0.46
N ARG A 242 -4.01 -20.80 -0.60
CA ARG A 242 -3.37 -21.12 -1.90
C ARG A 242 -2.81 -19.88 -2.57
N LEU A 243 -3.56 -18.79 -2.62
CA LEU A 243 -3.09 -17.52 -3.20
C LEU A 243 -1.92 -16.94 -2.41
N VAL A 244 -2.01 -16.91 -1.07
CA VAL A 244 -0.91 -16.49 -0.17
C VAL A 244 0.36 -17.29 -0.45
N TRP A 245 0.23 -18.62 -0.58
CA TRP A 245 1.37 -19.48 -0.87
C TRP A 245 1.97 -19.21 -2.25
N ALA A 246 1.14 -19.04 -3.30
CA ALA A 246 1.59 -18.71 -4.65
C ALA A 246 2.36 -17.37 -4.68
N CYS A 247 1.82 -16.33 -4.03
CA CYS A 247 2.47 -15.02 -3.94
C CYS A 247 3.82 -15.11 -3.22
N ARG A 248 3.87 -15.77 -2.05
CA ARG A 248 5.12 -15.95 -1.28
C ARG A 248 6.19 -16.69 -2.07
N LYS A 249 5.83 -17.82 -2.68
CA LYS A 249 6.74 -18.65 -3.47
C LYS A 249 7.38 -17.87 -4.63
N ASN A 250 6.65 -16.94 -5.21
CA ASN A 250 7.06 -16.22 -6.41
C ASN A 250 7.49 -14.76 -6.14
N ASN A 251 7.72 -14.38 -4.88
CA ASN A 251 8.10 -13.02 -4.49
C ASN A 251 7.12 -11.94 -5.00
N VAL A 252 5.83 -12.20 -4.93
CA VAL A 252 4.75 -11.30 -5.33
C VAL A 252 4.19 -10.59 -4.10
N LEU A 253 4.01 -9.28 -4.21
CA LEU A 253 3.31 -8.48 -3.21
C LEU A 253 1.83 -8.88 -3.20
N LEU A 254 1.27 -9.15 -2.03
CA LEU A 254 -0.15 -9.42 -1.86
C LEU A 254 -0.76 -8.38 -0.91
N VAL A 255 -1.70 -7.61 -1.42
CA VAL A 255 -2.55 -6.70 -0.66
C VAL A 255 -3.93 -7.33 -0.54
N ILE A 256 -4.41 -7.52 0.67
CA ILE A 256 -5.75 -8.04 0.96
C ILE A 256 -6.54 -6.94 1.66
N THR A 257 -7.65 -6.53 1.04
CA THR A 257 -8.53 -5.50 1.58
C THR A 257 -9.99 -5.80 1.23
N ALA A 258 -10.88 -4.86 1.49
CA ALA A 258 -12.25 -4.86 0.99
C ALA A 258 -12.59 -3.43 0.54
N ASP A 259 -13.57 -3.33 -0.32
CA ASP A 259 -14.12 -2.07 -0.84
C ASP A 259 -15.11 -1.41 0.13
N HIS A 260 -15.81 -2.20 0.92
CA HIS A 260 -16.68 -1.82 2.02
C HIS A 260 -16.98 -3.03 2.92
N GLY A 261 -17.69 -2.79 4.00
CA GLY A 261 -18.20 -3.86 4.85
C GLY A 261 -19.69 -4.06 4.68
N MET A 262 -20.32 -4.81 5.60
CA MET A 262 -21.74 -5.17 5.57
C MET A 262 -22.39 -4.84 6.90
N VAL A 263 -23.63 -4.32 6.86
CA VAL A 263 -24.43 -4.01 8.06
C VAL A 263 -25.72 -4.83 8.02
N PHE A 264 -26.01 -5.55 9.07
CA PHE A 264 -27.26 -6.31 9.20
C PHE A 264 -28.30 -5.54 10.04
N PRO A 265 -29.58 -5.57 9.70
CA PRO A 265 -30.63 -4.95 10.54
C PRO A 265 -30.80 -5.66 11.87
N ASP A 266 -30.70 -6.98 11.88
CA ASP A 266 -30.72 -7.92 12.99
C ASP A 266 -29.99 -9.21 12.58
N LYS A 267 -29.99 -10.26 13.41
CA LYS A 267 -29.29 -11.52 13.13
C LYS A 267 -29.85 -12.32 11.96
N GLU A 268 -31.15 -12.18 11.69
CA GLU A 268 -31.89 -12.97 10.69
C GLU A 268 -32.13 -12.20 9.39
N GLY A 269 -31.99 -10.88 9.44
CA GLY A 269 -32.18 -10.00 8.29
C GLY A 269 -31.03 -10.04 7.31
N LYS A 270 -31.31 -9.59 6.09
CA LYS A 270 -30.33 -9.42 5.02
C LYS A 270 -29.57 -8.11 5.22
N GLY A 271 -28.28 -8.13 4.89
CA GLY A 271 -27.39 -6.97 5.04
C GLY A 271 -27.54 -5.92 3.94
N GLY A 272 -26.78 -4.85 4.11
CA GLY A 272 -26.61 -3.74 3.17
C GLY A 272 -25.51 -2.81 3.64
N HIS A 273 -25.05 -1.91 2.78
CA HIS A 273 -23.91 -1.02 3.05
C HIS A 273 -24.14 0.43 2.60
N SER A 274 -24.66 0.68 1.38
CA SER A 274 -24.76 2.00 0.74
C SER A 274 -25.99 2.82 1.12
N ALA A 275 -27.08 2.19 1.60
CA ALA A 275 -28.26 2.93 2.01
C ALA A 275 -27.98 3.80 3.25
N GLU A 276 -28.65 4.96 3.36
CA GLU A 276 -28.41 5.98 4.40
C GLU A 276 -28.36 5.40 5.84
N LYS A 277 -29.22 4.43 6.16
CA LYS A 277 -29.23 3.76 7.48
C LYS A 277 -28.00 2.88 7.75
N TYR A 278 -27.26 2.50 6.72
CA TYR A 278 -26.08 1.62 6.78
C TYR A 278 -24.77 2.38 6.54
N ALA A 279 -24.77 3.34 5.60
CA ALA A 279 -23.57 3.96 5.05
C ALA A 279 -22.69 4.71 6.06
N THR A 280 -23.23 5.06 7.23
CA THR A 280 -22.48 5.74 8.30
C THR A 280 -21.99 4.79 9.40
N ARG A 281 -22.29 3.49 9.27
CA ARG A 281 -21.91 2.50 10.28
C ARG A 281 -20.47 2.04 10.10
N LEU A 282 -19.77 1.80 11.20
CA LEU A 282 -18.40 1.30 11.15
C LEU A 282 -18.31 -0.10 10.52
N GLU A 283 -19.37 -0.89 10.65
CA GLU A 283 -19.47 -2.20 10.01
C GLU A 283 -19.50 -2.12 8.47
N ALA A 284 -19.93 -0.98 7.89
CA ALA A 284 -19.87 -0.71 6.45
C ALA A 284 -18.57 0.03 6.05
N LEU A 285 -18.08 0.95 6.89
CA LEU A 285 -17.00 1.85 6.52
C LEU A 285 -15.61 1.30 6.84
N ARG A 286 -15.48 0.36 7.79
CA ARG A 286 -14.19 -0.15 8.23
C ARG A 286 -13.90 -1.49 7.58
N VAL A 287 -12.79 -1.55 6.84
CA VAL A 287 -12.34 -2.70 6.07
C VAL A 287 -11.04 -3.28 6.61
N PRO A 288 -10.77 -4.57 6.40
CA PRO A 288 -9.46 -5.14 6.71
C PRO A 288 -8.40 -4.66 5.72
N LEU A 289 -7.16 -4.60 6.17
CA LEU A 289 -6.00 -4.43 5.29
C LEU A 289 -4.84 -5.26 5.81
N VAL A 290 -4.30 -6.10 4.94
CA VAL A 290 -3.06 -6.83 5.15
C VAL A 290 -2.19 -6.69 3.91
N ILE A 291 -0.93 -6.32 4.12
CA ILE A 291 0.06 -6.20 3.05
C ILE A 291 1.21 -7.13 3.37
N GLN A 292 1.50 -8.08 2.48
CA GLN A 292 2.54 -9.08 2.68
C GLN A 292 3.34 -9.33 1.40
N GLY A 293 4.63 -9.54 1.55
CA GLY A 293 5.53 -9.81 0.43
C GLY A 293 6.87 -9.11 0.57
N PRO A 294 7.67 -9.06 -0.49
CA PRO A 294 8.95 -8.35 -0.47
C PRO A 294 8.77 -6.88 -0.07
N GLY A 295 9.63 -6.40 0.81
CA GLY A 295 9.59 -5.01 1.30
C GLY A 295 8.56 -4.73 2.40
N THR A 296 7.92 -5.76 2.95
CA THR A 296 6.99 -5.63 4.09
C THR A 296 7.47 -6.44 5.30
N GLU A 297 7.06 -6.03 6.48
CA GLU A 297 7.34 -6.73 7.74
C GLU A 297 6.05 -7.19 8.42
N GLU A 298 6.17 -8.17 9.31
CA GLU A 298 5.05 -8.64 10.11
C GLU A 298 4.82 -7.69 11.29
N LEU A 299 3.92 -6.73 11.12
CA LEU A 299 3.65 -5.71 12.12
C LEU A 299 2.17 -5.25 12.13
N ASN A 300 1.74 -4.64 13.22
CA ASN A 300 0.43 -4.02 13.34
C ASN A 300 0.57 -2.51 13.19
N LEU A 301 -0.03 -1.96 12.14
CA LEU A 301 -0.09 -0.53 11.90
C LEU A 301 -1.10 0.12 12.84
N GLY A 302 -0.61 0.94 13.74
CA GLY A 302 -1.46 1.79 14.58
C GLY A 302 -1.97 3.00 13.82
N GLY A 303 -3.01 3.67 14.36
CA GLY A 303 -3.60 4.85 13.74
C GLY A 303 -4.86 4.55 12.93
N GLY A 304 -5.41 5.60 12.32
CA GLY A 304 -6.54 5.49 11.39
C GLY A 304 -6.03 5.73 9.98
N TRP A 305 -6.24 4.76 9.12
CA TRP A 305 -5.84 4.78 7.72
C TRP A 305 -7.05 4.88 6.82
N SER A 306 -6.83 5.17 5.57
CA SER A 306 -7.88 5.27 4.55
C SER A 306 -7.56 4.37 3.36
N GLU A 307 -8.57 3.98 2.64
CA GLU A 307 -8.43 3.25 1.38
C GLU A 307 -7.59 4.02 0.35
N VAL A 308 -7.58 5.35 0.39
CA VAL A 308 -6.73 6.20 -0.48
C VAL A 308 -5.23 5.94 -0.30
N ASP A 309 -4.82 5.39 0.86
CA ASP A 309 -3.41 5.11 1.17
C ASP A 309 -2.90 3.83 0.48
N ILE A 310 -3.80 2.99 -0.07
CA ILE A 310 -3.43 1.71 -0.67
C ILE A 310 -2.69 1.90 -2.00
N ALA A 311 -3.23 2.73 -2.90
CA ALA A 311 -2.61 2.98 -4.20
C ALA A 311 -1.16 3.51 -4.12
N PRO A 312 -0.87 4.58 -3.37
CA PRO A 312 0.50 5.07 -3.22
C PRO A 312 1.42 4.05 -2.53
N THR A 313 0.90 3.24 -1.60
CA THR A 313 1.67 2.18 -0.94
C THR A 313 2.07 1.07 -1.91
N VAL A 314 1.15 0.60 -2.76
CA VAL A 314 1.45 -0.41 -3.77
C VAL A 314 2.51 0.07 -4.75
N LEU A 315 2.37 1.31 -5.26
CA LEU A 315 3.34 1.89 -6.19
C LEU A 315 4.73 2.04 -5.54
N ALA A 316 4.79 2.51 -4.28
CA ALA A 316 6.04 2.63 -3.55
C ALA A 316 6.73 1.28 -3.35
N LEU A 317 5.97 0.21 -3.03
CA LEU A 317 6.52 -1.13 -2.86
C LEU A 317 6.98 -1.76 -4.18
N LEU A 318 6.37 -1.41 -5.31
CA LEU A 318 6.78 -1.82 -6.65
C LEU A 318 7.93 -0.99 -7.22
N ASP A 319 8.39 0.04 -6.52
CA ASP A 319 9.41 1.00 -6.97
C ASP A 319 8.97 1.80 -8.22
N ILE A 320 7.66 2.01 -8.34
CA ILE A 320 7.10 2.84 -9.40
C ILE A 320 7.04 4.27 -8.89
N SER A 321 7.92 5.12 -9.43
CA SER A 321 7.92 6.54 -9.09
C SER A 321 6.70 7.21 -9.70
N SER A 322 5.72 7.50 -8.88
CA SER A 322 4.49 8.09 -9.37
C SER A 322 4.48 9.61 -9.17
N LYS A 323 4.19 10.32 -10.24
CA LYS A 323 3.54 11.63 -10.15
C LYS A 323 2.04 11.40 -10.00
N THR A 324 1.65 10.64 -8.98
CA THR A 324 0.23 10.39 -8.73
C THR A 324 -0.45 11.66 -8.26
N SER A 325 -1.71 11.82 -8.66
CA SER A 325 -2.64 12.74 -8.00
C SER A 325 -3.29 12.08 -6.76
N ALA A 326 -2.70 11.01 -6.23
CA ALA A 326 -3.17 10.34 -5.02
C ALA A 326 -3.15 11.32 -3.83
N GLU A 327 -4.20 11.27 -3.03
CA GLU A 327 -4.34 12.07 -1.81
C GLU A 327 -3.77 11.34 -0.60
N GLY A 328 -3.64 10.00 -0.72
CA GLY A 328 -3.18 9.13 0.34
C GLY A 328 -1.68 9.18 0.58
N GLU A 329 -1.28 8.67 1.73
CA GLU A 329 0.11 8.54 2.18
C GLU A 329 0.58 7.08 2.03
N VAL A 330 1.89 6.87 1.94
CA VAL A 330 2.46 5.53 1.92
C VAL A 330 2.39 4.94 3.33
N LEU A 331 1.76 3.78 3.47
CA LEU A 331 1.65 3.06 4.74
C LEU A 331 3.03 2.58 5.22
N PRO A 332 3.37 2.74 6.51
CA PRO A 332 4.64 2.30 7.08
C PRO A 332 4.65 0.77 7.30
N VAL A 333 4.64 0.00 6.23
CA VAL A 333 4.53 -1.47 6.24
C VAL A 333 5.81 -2.19 6.68
N ARG A 334 6.80 -1.45 7.15
CA ARG A 334 8.07 -1.91 7.74
C ARG A 334 8.57 -0.87 8.75
N GLU A 335 9.49 -1.23 9.62
CA GLU A 335 10.02 -0.33 10.65
C GLU A 335 10.93 0.77 10.10
N GLY A 336 11.52 0.58 8.92
CA GLY A 336 12.41 1.54 8.25
C GLY A 336 11.79 2.19 7.02
N GLY A 337 12.17 3.45 6.76
CA GLY A 337 11.86 4.19 5.54
C GLY A 337 12.87 3.92 4.41
N ILE A 338 12.50 4.24 3.18
CA ILE A 338 13.41 4.26 2.02
C ILE A 338 13.61 5.70 1.56
N LEU A 339 14.86 6.07 1.33
CA LEU A 339 15.19 7.31 0.67
C LEU A 339 15.82 7.03 -0.69
N ARG A 340 15.13 7.42 -1.76
CA ARG A 340 15.64 7.39 -3.13
C ARG A 340 16.25 8.74 -3.50
N VAL A 341 17.41 8.72 -4.09
CA VAL A 341 18.14 9.93 -4.49
C VAL A 341 18.51 9.82 -5.96
N ALA A 342 17.83 10.58 -6.81
CA ALA A 342 18.11 10.68 -8.23
C ALA A 342 18.93 11.95 -8.56
N GLY A 343 19.60 11.95 -9.71
CA GLY A 343 20.31 13.12 -10.23
C GLY A 343 21.51 13.56 -9.41
N ALA A 344 22.16 12.66 -8.67
CA ALA A 344 23.33 12.94 -7.87
C ALA A 344 24.62 12.78 -8.70
N PRO A 345 25.42 13.81 -8.88
CA PRO A 345 26.67 13.67 -9.59
C PRO A 345 27.71 12.93 -8.74
N ALA A 346 28.24 11.83 -9.23
CA ALA A 346 29.47 11.17 -8.77
C ALA A 346 29.53 10.67 -7.32
N GLY A 347 28.39 10.35 -6.71
CA GLY A 347 28.32 9.73 -5.38
C GLY A 347 27.54 10.56 -4.35
N VAL A 348 26.93 9.84 -3.40
CA VAL A 348 26.09 10.40 -2.34
C VAL A 348 26.52 9.85 -1.00
N GLU A 349 26.65 10.71 -0.01
CA GLU A 349 26.79 10.34 1.39
C GLU A 349 25.49 10.65 2.13
N LEU A 350 24.96 9.69 2.88
CA LEU A 350 23.86 9.87 3.80
C LEU A 350 24.38 10.02 5.23
N TRP A 351 23.99 11.08 5.89
CA TRP A 351 24.38 11.39 7.26
C TRP A 351 23.15 11.47 8.17
N GLY A 352 23.20 10.78 9.30
CA GLY A 352 22.18 10.87 10.36
C GLY A 352 22.87 11.11 11.71
N ARG A 353 22.28 11.97 12.54
CA ARG A 353 22.81 12.28 13.90
C ARG A 353 24.30 12.66 13.93
N GLY A 354 24.78 13.29 12.85
CA GLY A 354 26.19 13.70 12.71
C GLY A 354 27.16 12.59 12.29
N ILE A 355 26.69 11.39 12.00
CA ILE A 355 27.47 10.22 11.56
C ILE A 355 27.17 9.95 10.09
N CYS A 356 28.19 9.60 9.29
CA CYS A 356 27.99 9.09 7.95
C CYS A 356 27.48 7.65 8.05
N LEU A 357 26.24 7.45 7.63
CA LEU A 357 25.57 6.15 7.70
C LEU A 357 25.85 5.32 6.45
N ALA A 358 25.92 5.96 5.29
CA ALA A 358 26.16 5.28 4.03
C ALA A 358 26.91 6.19 3.04
N ASN A 359 27.67 5.57 2.15
CA ASN A 359 28.33 6.21 1.03
C ASN A 359 28.16 5.34 -0.21
N ALA A 360 27.60 5.90 -1.28
CA ALA A 360 27.34 5.20 -2.52
C ALA A 360 27.94 5.99 -3.70
N SER A 361 28.48 5.28 -4.70
CA SER A 361 29.10 5.90 -5.88
C SER A 361 28.92 5.01 -7.10
N GLY A 362 28.78 5.63 -8.27
CA GLY A 362 28.82 4.92 -9.55
C GLY A 362 27.51 4.87 -10.33
N ASP A 363 26.40 5.32 -9.76
CA ASP A 363 25.09 5.32 -10.40
C ASP A 363 24.45 6.70 -10.44
N ASP A 364 23.44 6.89 -11.28
CA ASP A 364 22.64 8.12 -11.34
C ASP A 364 21.53 8.15 -10.30
N GLU A 365 21.21 7.01 -9.69
CA GLU A 365 20.19 6.83 -8.68
C GLU A 365 20.72 5.99 -7.51
N TYR A 366 20.42 6.40 -6.29
CA TYR A 366 20.85 5.74 -5.05
C TYR A 366 19.65 5.48 -4.16
N ILE A 367 19.60 4.30 -3.52
CA ILE A 367 18.52 3.91 -2.64
C ILE A 367 19.08 3.54 -1.27
N PHE A 368 18.70 4.31 -0.25
CA PHE A 368 19.00 4.03 1.14
C PHE A 368 17.76 3.43 1.79
N ARG A 369 17.94 2.32 2.51
CA ARG A 369 16.84 1.50 3.06
C ARG A 369 16.97 1.37 4.56
N ASP A 370 15.87 0.92 5.21
CA ASP A 370 15.80 0.64 6.64
C ASP A 370 16.26 1.85 7.48
N LEU A 371 15.91 3.05 7.00
CA LEU A 371 16.22 4.28 7.69
C LEU A 371 15.24 4.50 8.83
N GLU A 372 15.71 4.74 10.03
CA GLU A 372 14.86 5.25 11.11
C GLU A 372 14.16 6.55 10.65
N TRP A 373 12.91 6.74 11.01
CA TRP A 373 12.22 7.99 10.71
C TRP A 373 12.89 9.16 11.41
N GLY A 374 13.17 10.23 10.66
CA GLY A 374 13.86 11.37 11.20
C GLY A 374 14.62 12.21 10.18
N GLU A 375 15.37 13.18 10.68
CA GLU A 375 16.15 14.10 9.85
C GLU A 375 17.51 13.51 9.45
N TYR A 376 17.81 13.58 8.18
CA TYR A 376 19.06 13.18 7.55
C TYR A 376 19.68 14.32 6.76
N THR A 377 20.97 14.22 6.48
CA THR A 377 21.68 15.13 5.59
C THR A 377 22.28 14.34 4.44
N LEU A 378 21.84 14.62 3.21
CA LEU A 378 22.49 14.15 2.00
C LEU A 378 23.66 15.04 1.64
N LYS A 379 24.79 14.47 1.20
CA LYS A 379 25.93 15.21 0.64
C LYS A 379 26.32 14.61 -0.69
N ALA A 380 26.39 15.46 -1.72
CA ALA A 380 26.81 15.08 -3.06
C ALA A 380 27.47 16.26 -3.76
N GLY A 381 28.57 16.05 -4.48
CA GLY A 381 29.25 17.08 -5.26
C GLY A 381 29.65 18.35 -4.46
N GLY A 382 29.99 18.19 -3.18
CA GLY A 382 30.34 19.31 -2.28
C GLY A 382 29.13 20.13 -1.77
N ARG A 383 27.93 19.67 -2.01
CA ARG A 383 26.67 20.28 -1.56
C ARG A 383 26.03 19.40 -0.46
N SER A 384 25.09 19.97 0.29
CA SER A 384 24.30 19.22 1.28
C SER A 384 22.83 19.66 1.28
N TRP A 385 21.96 18.69 1.55
CA TRP A 385 20.52 18.86 1.66
C TRP A 385 20.05 18.20 2.95
N ASP A 386 19.17 18.85 3.70
CA ASP A 386 18.48 18.23 4.83
C ASP A 386 17.22 17.56 4.27
N VAL A 387 16.97 16.37 4.73
CA VAL A 387 15.91 15.46 4.28
C VAL A 387 15.20 14.92 5.49
N LEU A 388 13.91 15.03 5.56
CA LEU A 388 13.07 14.30 6.48
C LEU A 388 12.71 12.97 5.82
N VAL A 389 12.96 11.86 6.51
CA VAL A 389 12.46 10.53 6.15
C VAL A 389 11.35 10.20 7.12
N ASP A 390 10.12 10.15 6.64
CA ASP A 390 8.92 9.82 7.39
C ASP A 390 8.07 8.74 6.69
N GLY A 391 8.72 8.03 5.75
CA GLY A 391 8.17 6.97 4.93
C GLY A 391 9.14 6.58 3.82
N ASP A 392 8.61 6.33 2.63
CA ASP A 392 9.39 6.14 1.41
C ASP A 392 9.46 7.45 0.63
N ASP A 393 10.63 8.05 0.62
CA ASP A 393 10.86 9.36 0.05
C ASP A 393 11.74 9.31 -1.19
N THR A 394 11.45 10.19 -2.15
CA THR A 394 12.28 10.37 -3.36
C THR A 394 12.76 11.82 -3.46
N ILE A 395 14.07 11.98 -3.68
CA ILE A 395 14.69 13.30 -3.88
C ILE A 395 15.41 13.32 -5.22
N ASP A 396 14.97 14.22 -6.10
CA ASP A 396 15.72 14.57 -7.30
C ASP A 396 16.64 15.76 -7.03
N LEU A 397 17.94 15.54 -7.13
CA LEU A 397 18.97 16.55 -6.94
C LEU A 397 19.32 17.33 -8.22
N ALA A 398 18.89 16.87 -9.40
CA ALA A 398 19.24 17.48 -10.68
C ALA A 398 18.70 18.91 -10.85
N GLY A 399 17.59 19.25 -10.23
CA GLY A 399 16.96 20.59 -10.28
C GLY A 399 17.10 21.43 -9.01
N LYS A 400 17.69 20.89 -7.92
CA LYS A 400 17.73 21.60 -6.63
C LYS A 400 19.00 22.44 -6.46
N THR A 401 18.81 23.73 -6.14
CA THR A 401 19.90 24.62 -5.69
C THR A 401 20.21 24.29 -4.23
N ALA A 402 21.37 23.71 -3.98
CA ALA A 402 21.86 23.46 -2.61
C ALA A 402 22.85 24.53 -2.19
N MET A 403 22.85 24.84 -0.90
CA MET A 403 23.84 25.74 -0.33
C MET A 403 25.14 24.96 -0.10
N PRO A 404 26.30 25.43 -0.63
CA PRO A 404 27.58 24.78 -0.38
C PRO A 404 27.84 24.59 1.13
N VAL A 405 28.34 23.43 1.54
CA VAL A 405 28.59 23.08 2.95
C VAL A 405 29.45 24.13 3.67
N GLY A 406 30.42 24.72 2.96
CA GLY A 406 31.28 25.78 3.52
C GLY A 406 30.51 27.06 3.86
N ILE A 407 29.57 27.47 3.02
CA ILE A 407 28.73 28.67 3.24
C ILE A 407 27.77 28.45 4.41
N ARG A 408 27.15 27.27 4.51
CA ARG A 408 26.25 26.93 5.61
C ARG A 408 26.96 26.94 6.96
N ARG A 409 28.17 26.37 7.04
CA ARG A 409 29.00 26.40 8.25
C ARG A 409 29.39 27.83 8.63
N ALA A 410 29.79 28.67 7.64
CA ALA A 410 30.12 30.07 7.87
C ALA A 410 28.92 30.86 8.40
N LEU A 411 27.71 30.65 7.83
CA LEU A 411 26.47 31.29 8.31
C LEU A 411 26.12 30.86 9.73
N GLY A 412 26.26 29.57 10.06
CA GLY A 412 26.05 29.06 11.44
C GLY A 412 26.98 29.72 12.45
N VAL A 413 28.31 29.83 12.13
CA VAL A 413 29.28 30.51 12.97
C VAL A 413 28.97 32.01 13.12
N ILE A 414 28.61 32.67 12.05
CA ILE A 414 28.20 34.10 12.08
C ILE A 414 26.94 34.29 12.95
N MET A 415 25.96 33.41 12.84
CA MET A 415 24.72 33.51 13.64
C MET A 415 25.02 33.32 15.13
N ILE A 416 25.88 32.36 15.50
CA ILE A 416 26.33 32.16 16.89
C ILE A 416 27.08 33.39 17.40
N LEU A 417 27.95 33.99 16.61
CA LEU A 417 28.66 35.22 16.99
C LEU A 417 27.74 36.39 17.19
N VAL A 418 26.71 36.57 16.31
CA VAL A 418 25.73 37.64 16.43
C VAL A 418 24.88 37.46 17.68
N ILE A 419 24.41 36.25 17.96
CA ILE A 419 23.63 35.97 19.20
C ILE A 419 24.45 36.27 20.43
N ASN A 420 25.73 35.88 20.47
CA ASN A 420 26.62 36.15 21.60
C ASN A 420 26.89 37.66 21.77
N LEU A 421 27.11 38.40 20.67
CA LEU A 421 27.31 39.87 20.71
C LEU A 421 26.06 40.61 21.17
N VAL A 422 24.87 40.21 20.69
CA VAL A 422 23.59 40.79 21.13
C VAL A 422 23.32 40.48 22.61
N GLY A 423 23.60 39.24 23.04
CA GLY A 423 23.49 38.84 24.44
C GLY A 423 24.42 39.68 25.36
N MET A 424 25.69 39.84 24.95
CA MET A 424 26.68 40.62 25.69
C MET A 424 26.32 42.13 25.72
N ALA A 425 25.86 42.69 24.61
CA ALA A 425 25.38 44.07 24.56
C ALA A 425 24.14 44.31 25.44
N THR A 426 23.25 43.32 25.54
CA THR A 426 22.08 43.37 26.39
C THR A 426 22.46 43.34 27.87
N ILE A 427 23.36 42.47 28.26
CA ILE A 427 23.90 42.39 29.63
C ILE A 427 24.60 43.69 30.00
N LEU A 428 25.43 44.27 29.16
CA LEU A 428 26.09 45.54 29.40
C LEU A 428 25.14 46.72 29.49
N ARG A 429 24.00 46.71 28.78
CA ARG A 429 22.95 47.73 28.93
C ARG A 429 22.17 47.62 30.24
N ILE A 430 21.95 46.40 30.72
CA ILE A 430 21.31 46.17 31.99
C ILE A 430 22.24 46.65 33.12
N TRP A 431 23.49 46.30 33.10
CA TRP A 431 24.49 46.73 34.09
C TRP A 431 24.66 48.25 34.16
N LYS A 432 24.62 48.97 33.01
CA LYS A 432 24.68 50.43 32.97
C LYS A 432 23.40 51.13 33.47
N LYS A 433 22.30 50.43 33.72
CA LYS A 433 21.07 51.01 34.25
C LYS A 433 20.91 50.82 35.75
N GLU A 434 21.78 50.02 36.38
CA GLU A 434 21.82 49.77 37.80
C GLU A 434 22.85 50.65 38.56
N ASP A 435 23.72 51.37 37.84
CA ASP A 435 24.55 52.47 38.33
C ASP A 435 23.86 53.83 37.96
#